data_d14ce380678e7276afe3c6b373975755
#
_entry.id   d14ce380678e7276afe3c6b373975755
#
_cell.length_a   1.000
_cell.length_b   1.000
_cell.length_c   1.000
_cell.angle_alpha   90.00
_cell.angle_beta   90.00
_cell.angle_gamma   90.00
#
_symmetry.space_group_name_H-M   'P 1'
#
loop_
_entity.id
_entity.type
_entity.pdbx_description
1 polymer ?
#
loop_
_entity_poly.entity_id
_entity_poly.type
_entity_poly.pdbx_seq_one_letter_code
_entity_poly.pdbx_strand_id
1 'polypeptide(L)'
;LVSTAMDYMVFAESLRNGGIYNGQRILSAKTIKFMTKNHLESVIKPFQGGDMDFLKKRNSDGLGWGIGFGLVTDTTKKRIVGSDGEYYWQGPSSIFWVDPVEEIVVVSMIQIMRPPFDRRSDIKIATYQAIDDTYEK
;
A
#
# COMPACT_ATOMS: atom_id res chain seq x y z
N LEU A 1 19.29 -2.17 0.72
CA LEU A 1 18.88 -3.16 -0.27
C LEU A 1 18.83 -2.53 -1.64
N VAL A 2 19.24 -3.25 -2.65
CA VAL A 2 19.19 -2.88 -4.07
C VAL A 2 18.32 -3.91 -4.78
N SER A 3 17.45 -3.47 -5.68
CA SER A 3 16.56 -4.33 -6.46
C SER A 3 16.27 -3.68 -7.82
N THR A 4 15.65 -4.43 -8.71
CA THR A 4 15.08 -3.91 -9.96
C THR A 4 13.57 -3.73 -9.82
N ALA A 5 12.97 -2.91 -10.70
CA ALA A 5 11.51 -2.77 -10.72
C ALA A 5 10.81 -4.09 -11.02
N MET A 6 11.40 -4.93 -11.89
CA MET A 6 10.83 -6.24 -12.24
C MET A 6 10.90 -7.23 -11.08
N ASP A 7 12.02 -7.32 -10.36
CA ASP A 7 12.12 -8.21 -9.20
C ASP A 7 11.14 -7.78 -8.10
N TYR A 8 10.99 -6.47 -7.91
CA TYR A 8 10.03 -5.95 -6.94
C TYR A 8 8.58 -6.16 -7.39
N MET A 9 8.30 -6.10 -8.69
CA MET A 9 6.99 -6.43 -9.26
C MET A 9 6.64 -7.90 -8.98
N VAL A 10 7.57 -8.84 -9.15
CA VAL A 10 7.38 -10.26 -8.84
C VAL A 10 7.01 -10.45 -7.35
N PHE A 11 7.71 -9.77 -6.47
CA PHE A 11 7.39 -9.78 -5.04
C PHE A 11 5.99 -9.23 -4.76
N ALA A 12 5.67 -8.04 -5.27
CA ALA A 12 4.40 -7.38 -5.03
C ALA A 12 3.23 -8.18 -5.65
N GLU A 13 3.41 -8.76 -6.84
CA GLU A 13 2.44 -9.66 -7.47
C GLU A 13 2.23 -10.94 -6.66
N SER A 14 3.28 -11.49 -6.05
CA SER A 14 3.13 -12.63 -5.15
C SER A 14 2.25 -12.31 -3.94
N LEU A 15 2.36 -11.07 -3.40
CA LEU A 15 1.49 -10.61 -2.32
C LEU A 15 0.03 -10.50 -2.77
N ARG A 16 -0.22 -9.89 -3.95
CA ARG A 16 -1.56 -9.81 -4.55
C ARG A 16 -2.20 -11.19 -4.70
N ASN A 17 -1.43 -12.17 -5.14
CA ASN A 17 -1.86 -13.55 -5.34
C ASN A 17 -1.84 -14.41 -4.06
N GLY A 18 -1.96 -13.80 -2.89
CA GLY A 18 -2.02 -14.54 -1.62
C GLY A 18 -0.74 -15.30 -1.26
N GLY A 19 0.41 -14.77 -1.66
CA GLY A 19 1.74 -15.28 -1.33
C GLY A 19 2.30 -16.31 -2.30
N ILE A 20 1.77 -16.37 -3.52
CA ILE A 20 2.21 -17.30 -4.57
C ILE A 20 2.61 -16.53 -5.83
N TYR A 21 3.71 -16.92 -6.45
CA TYR A 21 4.10 -16.51 -7.78
C TYR A 21 4.68 -17.70 -8.56
N ASN A 22 4.23 -17.92 -9.80
CA ASN A 22 4.65 -19.06 -10.65
C ASN A 22 4.65 -20.42 -9.92
N GLY A 23 3.60 -20.68 -9.12
CA GLY A 23 3.46 -21.92 -8.36
C GLY A 23 4.32 -22.00 -7.08
N GLN A 24 5.23 -21.04 -6.85
CA GLN A 24 6.07 -21.00 -5.66
C GLN A 24 5.39 -20.14 -4.57
N ARG A 25 5.26 -20.72 -3.39
CA ARG A 25 4.71 -20.03 -2.23
C ARG A 25 5.81 -19.44 -1.35
N ILE A 26 5.74 -18.13 -1.09
CA ILE A 26 6.62 -17.44 -0.15
C ILE A 26 5.93 -17.15 1.19
N LEU A 27 4.62 -16.92 1.18
CA LEU A 27 3.80 -16.67 2.38
C LEU A 27 2.44 -17.36 2.25
N SER A 28 1.80 -17.66 3.37
CA SER A 28 0.43 -18.15 3.34
C SER A 28 -0.56 -16.99 3.09
N ALA A 29 -1.68 -17.28 2.43
CA ALA A 29 -2.74 -16.29 2.23
C ALA A 29 -3.26 -15.73 3.57
N LYS A 30 -3.30 -16.54 4.63
CA LYS A 30 -3.67 -16.08 5.98
C LYS A 30 -2.65 -15.10 6.55
N THR A 31 -1.35 -15.33 6.29
CA THR A 31 -0.27 -14.40 6.70
C THR A 31 -0.41 -13.07 5.98
N ILE A 32 -0.60 -13.06 4.66
CA ILE A 32 -0.84 -11.82 3.89
C ILE A 32 -2.06 -11.09 4.46
N LYS A 33 -3.19 -11.78 4.62
CA LYS A 33 -4.41 -11.17 5.18
C LYS A 33 -4.20 -10.62 6.59
N PHE A 34 -3.33 -11.22 7.40
CA PHE A 34 -2.99 -10.69 8.71
C PHE A 34 -2.08 -9.46 8.60
N MET A 35 -1.06 -9.50 7.74
CA MET A 35 -0.13 -8.39 7.53
C MET A 35 -0.82 -7.14 6.98
N THR A 36 -1.84 -7.32 6.14
CA THR A 36 -2.59 -6.22 5.51
C THR A 36 -3.81 -5.76 6.32
N LYS A 37 -3.98 -6.20 7.55
CA LYS A 37 -4.96 -5.61 8.48
C LYS A 37 -4.41 -4.35 9.13
N ASN A 38 -5.31 -3.43 9.47
CA ASN A 38 -4.94 -2.25 10.25
C ASN A 38 -4.68 -2.65 11.72
N HIS A 39 -3.41 -2.66 12.11
CA HIS A 39 -2.99 -2.91 13.48
C HIS A 39 -2.84 -1.62 14.30
N LEU A 40 -2.94 -0.46 13.66
CA LEU A 40 -2.70 0.83 14.30
C LEU A 40 -3.69 1.11 15.43
N GLU A 41 -4.94 0.75 15.22
CA GLU A 41 -6.01 0.97 16.20
C GLU A 41 -5.74 0.23 17.53
N SER A 42 -5.25 -0.99 17.46
CA SER A 42 -4.90 -1.78 18.66
C SER A 42 -3.70 -1.23 19.43
N VAL A 43 -2.80 -0.53 18.72
CA VAL A 43 -1.61 0.09 19.32
C VAL A 43 -1.93 1.47 19.90
N ILE A 44 -2.79 2.24 19.24
CA ILE A 44 -3.12 3.61 19.67
C ILE A 44 -3.98 3.64 20.94
N LYS A 45 -4.95 2.73 21.05
CA LYS A 45 -5.91 2.71 22.17
C LYS A 45 -5.28 2.61 23.58
N PRO A 46 -4.23 1.80 23.81
CA PRO A 46 -3.61 1.71 25.13
C PRO A 46 -2.68 2.86 25.47
N PHE A 47 -2.25 3.69 24.51
CA PHE A 47 -1.31 4.78 24.73
C PHE A 47 -2.02 6.14 24.76
N GLN A 48 -1.94 6.81 25.91
CA GLN A 48 -2.42 8.18 26.08
C GLN A 48 -1.21 9.12 26.18
N GLY A 49 -1.01 9.97 25.14
CA GLY A 49 -0.04 11.09 25.19
C GLY A 49 1.02 11.13 24.06
N GLY A 50 1.50 12.31 23.77
CA GLY A 50 2.73 12.69 23.08
C GLY A 50 2.90 12.21 21.65
N ASP A 51 3.95 11.45 21.42
CA ASP A 51 4.41 11.02 20.07
C ASP A 51 3.39 10.17 19.27
N MET A 52 2.29 9.74 19.90
CA MET A 52 1.24 8.98 19.24
C MET A 52 0.25 9.86 18.44
N ASP A 53 0.33 11.18 18.54
CA ASP A 53 -0.59 12.07 17.81
C ASP A 53 -0.41 11.97 16.30
N PHE A 54 0.80 11.74 15.82
CA PHE A 54 1.07 11.45 14.42
C PHE A 54 0.35 10.17 13.93
N LEU A 55 0.38 9.12 14.73
CA LEU A 55 -0.29 7.84 14.41
C LEU A 55 -1.81 7.98 14.48
N LYS A 56 -2.32 8.72 15.47
CA LYS A 56 -3.76 9.03 15.59
C LYS A 56 -4.25 9.81 14.38
N LYS A 57 -3.50 10.83 13.96
CA LYS A 57 -3.82 11.61 12.78
C LYS A 57 -3.86 10.74 11.54
N ARG A 58 -2.87 9.89 11.31
CA ARG A 58 -2.87 8.96 10.16
C ARG A 58 -4.11 8.07 10.15
N ASN A 59 -4.49 7.52 11.28
CA ASN A 59 -5.70 6.69 11.38
C ASN A 59 -6.98 7.50 11.10
N SER A 60 -7.06 8.75 11.55
CA SER A 60 -8.20 9.62 11.26
C SER A 60 -8.29 10.07 9.80
N ASP A 61 -7.16 10.14 9.10
CA ASP A 61 -7.07 10.56 7.70
C ASP A 61 -7.32 9.40 6.70
N GLY A 62 -7.93 8.30 7.14
CA GLY A 62 -8.21 7.15 6.29
C GLY A 62 -6.99 6.28 5.97
N LEU A 63 -5.94 6.40 6.79
CA LEU A 63 -4.73 5.58 6.67
C LEU A 63 -4.61 4.64 7.86
N GLY A 64 -4.11 3.45 7.60
CA GLY A 64 -3.78 2.46 8.61
C GLY A 64 -2.34 1.99 8.50
N TRP A 65 -1.99 1.03 9.32
CA TRP A 65 -0.68 0.41 9.30
C TRP A 65 -0.80 -1.09 9.55
N GLY A 66 -0.32 -1.84 8.58
CA GLY A 66 -0.17 -3.28 8.66
C GLY A 66 1.24 -3.67 9.14
N ILE A 67 1.59 -4.92 8.96
CA ILE A 67 2.94 -5.41 9.23
C ILE A 67 3.75 -5.25 7.95
N GLY A 68 4.63 -4.23 7.92
CA GLY A 68 5.47 -3.89 6.78
C GLY A 68 4.80 -3.05 5.68
N PHE A 69 3.54 -2.65 5.86
CA PHE A 69 2.79 -1.88 4.87
C PHE A 69 2.00 -0.73 5.49
N GLY A 70 1.96 0.40 4.80
CA GLY A 70 0.90 1.39 4.98
C GLY A 70 -0.37 0.89 4.30
N LEU A 71 -1.53 1.26 4.84
CA LEU A 71 -2.84 0.85 4.35
C LEU A 71 -3.69 2.07 4.03
N VAL A 72 -4.54 1.95 3.03
CA VAL A 72 -5.68 2.85 2.82
C VAL A 72 -6.89 2.17 3.43
N THR A 73 -7.46 2.77 4.47
CA THR A 73 -8.62 2.23 5.19
C THR A 73 -9.93 2.94 4.83
N ASP A 74 -9.81 4.13 4.24
CA ASP A 74 -10.95 4.94 3.82
C ASP A 74 -10.46 5.95 2.76
N THR A 75 -10.72 5.66 1.50
CA THR A 75 -10.33 6.48 0.36
C THR A 75 -10.96 7.85 0.37
N THR A 76 -12.20 7.97 0.88
CA THR A 76 -12.93 9.24 0.98
C THR A 76 -12.25 10.19 1.95
N LYS A 77 -11.86 9.71 3.13
CA LYS A 77 -11.10 10.52 4.09
C LYS A 77 -9.71 10.86 3.59
N LYS A 78 -9.07 9.90 2.94
CA LYS A 78 -7.74 10.09 2.35
C LYS A 78 -7.78 11.05 1.15
N ARG A 79 -8.94 11.19 0.49
CA ARG A 79 -9.15 12.03 -0.70
C ARG A 79 -8.21 11.65 -1.85
N ILE A 80 -8.12 10.36 -2.13
CA ILE A 80 -7.28 9.85 -3.21
C ILE A 80 -8.04 8.73 -3.94
N VAL A 81 -7.82 8.62 -5.25
CA VAL A 81 -8.34 7.51 -6.05
C VAL A 81 -7.73 6.18 -5.59
N GLY A 82 -8.45 5.09 -5.78
CA GLY A 82 -8.06 3.74 -5.39
C GLY A 82 -9.13 3.09 -4.54
N SER A 83 -8.79 1.99 -3.89
CA SER A 83 -9.75 1.19 -3.13
C SER A 83 -9.40 1.11 -1.66
N ASP A 84 -10.42 0.95 -0.82
CA ASP A 84 -10.22 0.60 0.57
C ASP A 84 -9.59 -0.80 0.66
N GLY A 85 -8.56 -0.92 1.48
CA GLY A 85 -7.76 -2.14 1.56
C GLY A 85 -6.49 -2.13 0.71
N GLU A 86 -6.25 -1.10 -0.10
CA GLU A 86 -4.96 -0.90 -0.74
C GLU A 86 -3.84 -0.89 0.29
N TYR A 87 -2.73 -1.56 -0.01
CA TYR A 87 -1.54 -1.54 0.83
C TYR A 87 -0.30 -1.17 0.02
N TYR A 88 0.62 -0.48 0.69
CA TYR A 88 1.73 0.16 0.03
C TYR A 88 2.95 0.34 0.93
N TRP A 89 4.07 0.61 0.29
CA TRP A 89 5.24 1.21 0.93
C TRP A 89 5.87 2.24 0.01
N GLN A 90 6.51 3.22 0.61
CA GLN A 90 7.29 4.21 -0.12
C GLN A 90 8.60 4.51 0.58
N GLY A 91 9.66 4.58 -0.19
CA GLY A 91 10.96 5.12 0.19
C GLY A 91 11.19 6.51 -0.40
N PRO A 92 12.37 7.07 -0.22
CA PRO A 92 12.71 8.38 -0.79
C PRO A 92 12.60 8.45 -2.32
N SER A 93 12.86 7.33 -3.00
CA SER A 93 12.94 7.27 -4.47
C SER A 93 12.12 6.13 -5.09
N SER A 94 11.47 5.31 -4.29
CA SER A 94 10.67 4.18 -4.77
C SER A 94 9.32 4.14 -4.09
N ILE A 95 8.32 3.70 -4.82
CA ILE A 95 6.99 3.43 -4.31
C ILE A 95 6.47 2.14 -4.93
N PHE A 96 5.64 1.42 -4.19
CA PHE A 96 4.75 0.42 -4.74
C PHE A 96 3.44 0.44 -4.00
N TRP A 97 2.40 -0.04 -4.66
CA TRP A 97 1.15 -0.41 -4.01
C TRP A 97 0.51 -1.60 -4.70
N VAL A 98 -0.32 -2.26 -3.94
CA VAL A 98 -1.21 -3.32 -4.39
C VAL A 98 -2.62 -2.88 -4.06
N ASP A 99 -3.48 -2.86 -5.06
CA ASP A 99 -4.92 -2.69 -4.89
C ASP A 99 -5.58 -4.04 -5.12
N PRO A 100 -6.06 -4.70 -4.06
CA PRO A 100 -6.65 -6.03 -4.18
C PRO A 100 -8.06 -6.01 -4.78
N VAL A 101 -8.73 -4.86 -4.82
CA VAL A 101 -10.07 -4.70 -5.40
C VAL A 101 -9.97 -4.60 -6.91
N GLU A 102 -9.09 -3.73 -7.40
CA GLU A 102 -8.84 -3.55 -8.84
C GLU A 102 -7.88 -4.61 -9.40
N GLU A 103 -7.35 -5.48 -8.56
CA GLU A 103 -6.40 -6.54 -8.92
C GLU A 103 -5.14 -6.02 -9.61
N ILE A 104 -4.66 -4.84 -9.22
CA ILE A 104 -3.47 -4.21 -9.79
C ILE A 104 -2.29 -4.16 -8.83
N VAL A 105 -1.12 -4.15 -9.43
CA VAL A 105 0.16 -3.89 -8.76
C VAL A 105 0.89 -2.79 -9.51
N VAL A 106 1.39 -1.81 -8.78
CA VAL A 106 2.21 -0.75 -9.36
C VAL A 106 3.53 -0.64 -8.61
N VAL A 107 4.62 -0.55 -9.38
CA VAL A 107 5.97 -0.30 -8.87
C VAL A 107 6.58 0.84 -9.63
N SER A 108 7.08 1.84 -8.91
CA SER A 108 7.80 2.97 -9.50
C SER A 108 9.11 3.21 -8.77
N MET A 109 10.19 3.23 -9.53
CA MET A 109 11.55 3.49 -9.03
C MET A 109 12.19 4.63 -9.81
N ILE A 110 12.75 5.61 -9.09
CA ILE A 110 13.51 6.72 -9.66
C ILE A 110 14.80 6.94 -8.87
N GLN A 111 15.75 7.64 -9.47
CA GLN A 111 17.05 7.96 -8.85
C GLN A 111 17.10 9.38 -8.24
N ILE A 112 15.94 9.93 -7.89
CA ILE A 112 15.83 11.27 -7.29
C ILE A 112 15.44 11.14 -5.82
N MET A 113 16.31 11.58 -4.94
CA MET A 113 16.03 11.66 -3.50
C MET A 113 15.14 12.88 -3.24
N ARG A 114 13.97 12.64 -2.61
CA ARG A 114 13.00 13.70 -2.28
C ARG A 114 12.62 14.57 -3.47
N PRO A 115 11.94 13.99 -4.48
CA PRO A 115 11.51 14.75 -5.64
C PRO A 115 10.65 15.94 -5.22
N PRO A 116 10.75 17.09 -5.90
CA PRO A 116 10.00 18.31 -5.55
C PRO A 116 8.52 18.26 -5.99
N PHE A 117 8.03 17.13 -6.44
CA PHE A 117 6.67 16.88 -6.91
C PHE A 117 6.08 15.65 -6.22
N ASP A 118 4.75 15.60 -6.10
CA ASP A 118 4.02 14.46 -5.51
C ASP A 118 3.84 13.33 -6.54
N ARG A 119 4.97 12.67 -6.85
CA ARG A 119 5.02 11.56 -7.80
C ARG A 119 3.97 10.47 -7.51
N ARG A 120 3.72 10.18 -6.24
CA ARG A 120 2.80 9.11 -5.89
C ARG A 120 1.38 9.44 -6.36
N SER A 121 0.91 10.64 -6.06
CA SER A 121 -0.41 11.08 -6.50
C SER A 121 -0.50 11.15 -8.02
N ASP A 122 0.52 11.67 -8.70
CA ASP A 122 0.53 11.78 -10.16
C ASP A 122 0.46 10.41 -10.84
N ILE A 123 1.33 9.45 -10.42
CA ILE A 123 1.33 8.09 -10.98
C ILE A 123 0.00 7.40 -10.65
N LYS A 124 -0.52 7.60 -9.43
CA LYS A 124 -1.75 6.99 -9.00
C LYS A 124 -2.94 7.45 -9.84
N ILE A 125 -3.08 8.75 -10.02
CA ILE A 125 -4.12 9.33 -10.88
C ILE A 125 -4.01 8.77 -12.30
N ALA A 126 -2.82 8.77 -12.89
CA ALA A 126 -2.62 8.25 -14.24
C ALA A 126 -2.95 6.75 -14.35
N THR A 127 -2.62 5.96 -13.33
CA THR A 127 -2.93 4.53 -13.30
C THR A 127 -4.44 4.29 -13.28
N TYR A 128 -5.16 4.93 -12.36
CA TYR A 128 -6.60 4.72 -12.25
C TYR A 128 -7.40 5.34 -13.40
N GLN A 129 -6.89 6.38 -14.05
CA GLN A 129 -7.49 6.90 -15.29
C GLN A 129 -7.38 5.94 -16.48
N ALA A 130 -6.48 4.96 -16.44
CA ALA A 130 -6.30 3.96 -17.48
C ALA A 130 -7.15 2.69 -17.25
N ILE A 131 -7.94 2.65 -16.17
CA ILE A 131 -8.84 1.55 -15.87
C ILE A 131 -10.22 1.91 -16.42
N ASP A 132 -10.68 1.15 -17.42
CA ASP A 132 -11.97 1.39 -18.08
C ASP A 132 -13.14 0.79 -17.29
N ASP A 133 -12.91 -0.38 -16.63
CA ASP A 133 -13.91 -1.09 -15.84
C ASP A 133 -13.39 -1.40 -14.44
N THR A 134 -14.22 -1.23 -13.43
CA THR A 134 -13.90 -1.67 -12.05
C THR A 134 -14.39 -3.10 -11.82
N TYR A 135 -13.62 -3.88 -11.09
CA TYR A 135 -14.04 -5.22 -10.64
C TYR A 135 -14.96 -5.09 -9.41
N GLU A 136 -16.20 -4.65 -9.63
CA GLU A 136 -17.23 -4.77 -8.60
C GLU A 136 -17.63 -6.24 -8.47
N LYS A 137 -17.29 -6.85 -7.32
CA LYS A 137 -17.76 -8.19 -6.96
C LYS A 137 -18.99 -8.11 -6.10
#